data_e3c80a4c8acb63f05784eb2eaf847be6
#
_entry.id   e3c80a4c8acb63f05784eb2eaf847be6
#
_cell.length_a   1.000
_cell.length_b   1.000
_cell.length_c   1.000
_cell.angle_alpha   90.00
_cell.angle_beta   90.00
_cell.angle_gamma   90.00
#
_symmetry.space_group_name_H-M   'P 1'
#
loop_
_entity.id
_entity.type
_entity.pdbx_description
1 polymer ?
#
loop_
_entity_poly.entity_id
_entity_poly.type
_entity_poly.pdbx_seq_one_letter_code
_entity_poly.pdbx_strand_id
1 'polypeptide(L)'
;MKITRRTAAFGGVGALASATMGHSALAEQGAFLGIGEGLEDFWLATDAYIFGYPLVTMEMTRRIITNVAEPVGTRGPMGQIIKLRSYPDASFKDVTAPNADTLYTTSFFDVGKEPWVLSVPDMKGRYFLLPMLDGWTTVFQVPGKRTTGTGAQTYAITGPGWKGTLPEGVKEYKSSTNIVWLLGRIYCTGTPEDYAAVHKLQDEFKLVPLSAYGKPYVPPPGKVDPSIDMKTPVREQVNRMDAVSYFKLLCELMKSNPPSAADAPELARFARIGIVPGQDFDESKFKVDLAKRVPEVAFDRIMLQFKINRAIKDENGWAFTTKTGIYGTDYLMRALITAIGLGANRPQDAVYPTSQRDAARRKYNGANKYVMRFPKGHLPPAEGFWSLTMYDDKYFFVNNPLNRYSISARQDLKTNPDGSTDLYIQYDSPGKDKESNWLPAPSGDFILMLRMYWPSETDPSILNGTWTIPAAEKQS
;
A
#
# COMPACT_ATOMS: atom_id res chain seq x y z
N MET A 1 -54.73 2.24 -19.08
CA MET A 1 -54.96 2.25 -17.64
C MET A 1 -53.74 2.88 -16.97
N LYS A 2 -53.87 4.13 -16.52
CA LYS A 2 -52.82 4.91 -15.88
C LYS A 2 -52.63 4.42 -14.46
N ILE A 3 -51.43 4.04 -14.05
CA ILE A 3 -51.05 3.89 -12.64
C ILE A 3 -49.91 4.85 -12.35
N THR A 4 -50.21 5.74 -11.49
CA THR A 4 -49.49 6.90 -11.00
C THR A 4 -48.24 6.51 -10.18
N ARG A 5 -47.12 7.21 -10.47
CA ARG A 5 -45.98 7.33 -9.54
C ARG A 5 -46.43 8.05 -8.27
N ARG A 6 -46.23 7.42 -7.13
CA ARG A 6 -46.23 8.12 -5.83
C ARG A 6 -45.10 7.56 -4.94
N THR A 7 -44.16 8.44 -4.64
CA THR A 7 -43.47 8.68 -3.37
C THR A 7 -42.75 7.50 -2.70
N ALA A 8 -41.44 7.48 -2.88
CA ALA A 8 -40.50 7.01 -1.86
C ALA A 8 -39.32 7.98 -1.81
N ALA A 9 -39.59 9.18 -1.34
CA ALA A 9 -38.60 10.14 -0.89
C ALA A 9 -38.98 10.50 0.54
N PHE A 10 -38.34 9.87 1.50
CA PHE A 10 -38.17 10.35 2.90
C PHE A 10 -37.50 9.20 3.68
N GLY A 11 -36.20 9.28 3.91
CA GLY A 11 -35.48 8.31 4.73
C GLY A 11 -33.96 8.44 4.68
N GLY A 12 -33.42 9.47 4.00
CA GLY A 12 -31.97 9.57 3.78
C GLY A 12 -31.26 10.78 4.38
N VAL A 13 -31.92 11.68 5.10
CA VAL A 13 -31.31 12.93 5.58
C VAL A 13 -31.08 12.94 7.10
N GLY A 14 -31.67 12.02 7.85
CA GLY A 14 -31.56 11.99 9.32
C GLY A 14 -30.25 11.40 9.87
N ALA A 15 -29.49 10.66 9.09
CA ALA A 15 -28.31 9.93 9.58
C ALA A 15 -26.98 10.70 9.41
N LEU A 16 -26.94 11.78 8.64
CA LEU A 16 -25.72 12.56 8.38
C LEU A 16 -25.54 13.78 9.30
N ALA A 17 -26.59 14.19 10.02
CA ALA A 17 -26.51 15.31 10.96
C ALA A 17 -26.06 14.91 12.38
N SER A 18 -26.03 13.60 12.71
CA SER A 18 -25.64 13.12 14.04
C SER A 18 -24.16 12.84 14.24
N ALA A 19 -23.33 13.00 13.19
CA ALA A 19 -21.89 12.75 13.29
C ALA A 19 -21.08 13.87 14.00
N THR A 20 -21.72 14.95 14.42
CA THR A 20 -21.09 16.07 15.13
C THR A 20 -21.63 16.31 16.55
N MET A 21 -22.63 15.55 16.97
CA MET A 21 -23.02 15.55 18.39
C MET A 21 -22.07 14.65 19.17
N GLY A 22 -21.48 15.19 20.24
CA GLY A 22 -20.57 14.44 21.11
C GLY A 22 -21.19 13.11 21.56
N HIS A 23 -20.38 12.08 21.66
CA HIS A 23 -20.78 10.70 22.03
C HIS A 23 -21.64 10.64 23.32
N SER A 24 -21.51 11.63 24.23
CA SER A 24 -22.33 11.76 25.42
C SER A 24 -23.81 11.99 25.14
N ALA A 25 -24.13 12.79 24.11
CA ALA A 25 -25.53 13.08 23.77
C ALA A 25 -26.25 11.88 23.15
N LEU A 26 -25.52 11.02 22.41
CA LEU A 26 -26.08 9.79 21.86
C LEU A 26 -26.26 8.72 22.93
N ALA A 27 -25.36 8.65 23.91
CA ALA A 27 -25.49 7.75 25.06
C ALA A 27 -26.66 8.13 25.95
N GLU A 28 -26.87 9.44 26.21
CA GLU A 28 -28.04 9.92 26.96
C GLU A 28 -29.37 9.68 26.20
N GLN A 29 -29.40 9.88 24.89
CA GLN A 29 -30.58 9.55 24.07
C GLN A 29 -30.85 8.05 24.01
N GLY A 30 -29.80 7.22 23.92
CA GLY A 30 -29.89 5.77 23.95
C GLY A 30 -30.46 5.25 25.26
N ALA A 31 -30.00 5.77 26.39
CA ALA A 31 -30.52 5.45 27.71
C ALA A 31 -31.97 5.86 27.89
N PHE A 32 -32.35 7.03 27.37
CA PHE A 32 -33.73 7.52 27.41
C PHE A 32 -34.69 6.69 26.54
N LEU A 33 -34.21 6.12 25.45
CA LEU A 33 -35.01 5.26 24.55
C LEU A 33 -34.93 3.78 24.89
N GLY A 34 -34.22 3.38 25.97
CA GLY A 34 -33.97 1.97 26.31
C GLY A 34 -33.09 1.25 25.27
N ILE A 35 -32.41 2.00 24.42
CA ILE A 35 -31.41 1.47 23.47
C ILE A 35 -30.10 1.35 24.29
N GLY A 36 -29.78 0.13 24.68
CA GLY A 36 -28.80 -0.16 25.71
C GLY A 36 -27.35 0.22 25.39
N GLU A 37 -26.53 0.20 26.42
CA GLU A 37 -25.06 0.38 26.39
C GLU A 37 -24.38 -0.49 25.30
N GLY A 38 -24.95 -1.64 24.97
CA GLY A 38 -24.43 -2.56 23.96
C GLY A 38 -24.34 -1.98 22.52
N LEU A 39 -25.20 -1.02 22.17
CA LEU A 39 -25.13 -0.35 20.86
C LEU A 39 -23.99 0.69 20.80
N GLU A 40 -23.76 1.41 21.90
CA GLU A 40 -22.60 2.31 22.01
C GLU A 40 -21.31 1.51 21.95
N ASP A 41 -21.22 0.38 22.64
CA ASP A 41 -20.08 -0.52 22.62
C ASP A 41 -19.88 -1.19 21.25
N PHE A 42 -20.95 -1.39 20.48
CA PHE A 42 -20.86 -1.83 19.08
C PHE A 42 -20.09 -0.84 18.21
N TRP A 43 -20.40 0.45 18.31
CA TRP A 43 -19.67 1.48 17.57
C TRP A 43 -18.24 1.64 18.06
N LEU A 44 -18.02 1.52 19.36
CA LEU A 44 -16.70 1.54 19.94
C LEU A 44 -15.83 0.35 19.47
N ALA A 45 -16.44 -0.84 19.41
CA ALA A 45 -15.78 -2.02 18.85
C ALA A 45 -15.49 -1.89 17.35
N THR A 46 -16.40 -1.24 16.61
CA THR A 46 -16.19 -0.92 15.20
C THR A 46 -15.01 0.02 15.00
N ASP A 47 -14.90 1.07 15.84
CA ASP A 47 -13.77 2.00 15.81
C ASP A 47 -12.46 1.28 16.20
N ALA A 48 -12.48 0.41 17.21
CA ALA A 48 -11.32 -0.38 17.62
C ALA A 48 -10.86 -1.38 16.55
N TYR A 49 -11.80 -1.96 15.80
CA TYR A 49 -11.48 -2.83 14.67
C TYR A 49 -10.76 -2.03 13.56
N ILE A 50 -11.28 -0.85 13.21
CA ILE A 50 -10.65 0.05 12.21
C ILE A 50 -9.26 0.48 12.69
N PHE A 51 -9.12 0.85 13.96
CA PHE A 51 -7.83 1.21 14.57
C PHE A 51 -6.81 0.08 14.44
N GLY A 52 -7.19 -1.16 14.79
CA GLY A 52 -6.33 -2.35 14.77
C GLY A 52 -6.06 -2.93 13.39
N TYR A 53 -6.87 -2.57 12.38
CA TYR A 53 -6.85 -3.17 11.04
C TYR A 53 -5.45 -3.20 10.39
N PRO A 54 -4.64 -2.13 10.47
CA PRO A 54 -3.28 -2.14 9.93
C PRO A 54 -2.36 -3.16 10.63
N LEU A 55 -2.37 -3.20 11.95
CA LEU A 55 -1.46 -4.08 12.71
C LEU A 55 -1.82 -5.56 12.50
N VAL A 56 -3.10 -5.90 12.55
CA VAL A 56 -3.57 -7.27 12.30
C VAL A 56 -3.28 -7.70 10.86
N THR A 57 -3.52 -6.82 9.88
CA THR A 57 -3.25 -7.13 8.47
C THR A 57 -1.74 -7.28 8.21
N MET A 58 -0.91 -6.45 8.82
CA MET A 58 0.55 -6.55 8.73
C MET A 58 1.04 -7.89 9.29
N GLU A 59 0.54 -8.30 10.44
CA GLU A 59 0.89 -9.58 11.05
C GLU A 59 0.45 -10.78 10.19
N MET A 60 -0.78 -10.77 9.67
CA MET A 60 -1.26 -11.83 8.80
C MET A 60 -0.46 -11.90 7.50
N THR A 61 -0.05 -10.76 6.94
CA THR A 61 0.86 -10.67 5.81
C THR A 61 2.22 -11.26 6.13
N ARG A 62 2.80 -10.88 7.27
CA ARG A 62 4.07 -11.42 7.76
C ARG A 62 4.01 -12.94 7.87
N ARG A 63 2.97 -13.48 8.52
CA ARG A 63 2.81 -14.95 8.69
C ARG A 63 2.87 -15.68 7.35
N ILE A 64 2.17 -15.19 6.33
CA ILE A 64 2.15 -15.84 5.01
C ILE A 64 3.49 -15.68 4.29
N ILE A 65 4.07 -14.47 4.28
CA ILE A 65 5.33 -14.23 3.57
C ILE A 65 6.48 -15.00 4.20
N THR A 66 6.48 -15.15 5.54
CA THR A 66 7.62 -15.78 6.24
C THR A 66 7.44 -17.28 6.52
N ASN A 67 6.33 -17.90 6.13
CA ASN A 67 6.05 -19.31 6.37
C ASN A 67 6.71 -20.23 5.34
N VAL A 68 8.01 -20.09 5.18
CA VAL A 68 8.87 -20.90 4.29
C VAL A 68 10.20 -21.19 4.96
N ALA A 69 10.83 -22.31 4.62
CA ALA A 69 12.14 -22.70 5.17
C ALA A 69 13.28 -21.86 4.60
N GLU A 70 13.18 -21.48 3.32
CA GLU A 70 14.17 -20.69 2.57
C GLU A 70 13.48 -19.68 1.67
N PRO A 71 14.17 -18.60 1.21
CA PRO A 71 13.60 -17.67 0.26
C PRO A 71 13.15 -18.36 -1.03
N VAL A 72 11.87 -18.17 -1.40
CA VAL A 72 11.28 -18.74 -2.62
C VAL A 72 10.22 -17.80 -3.18
N GLY A 73 10.35 -17.39 -4.45
CA GLY A 73 9.43 -16.47 -5.09
C GLY A 73 9.30 -15.15 -4.32
N THR A 74 8.11 -14.82 -3.87
CA THR A 74 7.78 -13.62 -3.09
C THR A 74 7.87 -13.82 -1.57
N ARG A 75 8.37 -14.97 -1.10
CA ARG A 75 8.40 -15.39 0.32
C ARG A 75 9.82 -15.63 0.79
N GLY A 76 10.05 -15.42 2.07
CA GLY A 76 11.34 -15.72 2.73
C GLY A 76 11.22 -15.66 4.24
N PRO A 77 12.02 -16.46 4.97
CA PRO A 77 12.00 -16.47 6.43
C PRO A 77 12.28 -15.08 7.04
N MET A 78 11.89 -14.90 8.29
CA MET A 78 12.22 -13.70 9.07
C MET A 78 13.72 -13.43 9.04
N GLY A 79 14.11 -12.17 8.77
CA GLY A 79 15.52 -11.74 8.73
C GLY A 79 16.28 -12.17 7.46
N GLN A 80 15.62 -12.80 6.50
CA GLN A 80 16.23 -13.13 5.21
C GLN A 80 15.72 -12.23 4.10
N ILE A 81 16.62 -11.80 3.21
CA ILE A 81 16.27 -10.94 2.08
C ILE A 81 15.69 -11.76 0.95
N ILE A 82 14.48 -11.42 0.55
CA ILE A 82 13.82 -11.90 -0.67
C ILE A 82 14.25 -11.00 -1.82
N LYS A 83 14.72 -11.58 -2.91
CA LYS A 83 15.22 -10.86 -4.09
C LYS A 83 14.42 -11.30 -5.30
N LEU A 84 13.50 -10.45 -5.76
CA LEU A 84 12.77 -10.72 -7.01
C LEU A 84 13.72 -10.46 -8.19
N ARG A 85 13.90 -11.47 -9.05
CA ARG A 85 14.92 -11.47 -10.10
C ARG A 85 14.38 -11.10 -11.48
N SER A 86 13.08 -11.05 -11.63
CA SER A 86 12.41 -10.68 -12.87
C SER A 86 11.09 -9.98 -12.58
N TYR A 87 10.58 -9.28 -13.56
CA TYR A 87 9.22 -8.80 -13.49
C TYR A 87 8.24 -9.97 -13.53
N PRO A 88 7.09 -9.84 -12.85
CA PRO A 88 5.98 -10.75 -13.08
C PRO A 88 5.46 -10.59 -14.52
N ASP A 89 4.97 -11.68 -15.08
CA ASP A 89 4.28 -11.71 -16.38
C ASP A 89 2.75 -11.79 -16.20
N ALA A 90 2.03 -11.98 -17.30
CA ALA A 90 0.57 -12.07 -17.27
C ALA A 90 0.02 -13.34 -16.59
N SER A 91 0.85 -14.35 -16.34
CA SER A 91 0.46 -15.56 -15.58
C SER A 91 0.46 -15.34 -14.07
N PHE A 92 1.17 -14.31 -13.59
CA PHE A 92 1.30 -13.98 -12.18
C PHE A 92 -0.02 -13.45 -11.61
N LYS A 93 -0.54 -14.13 -10.56
CA LYS A 93 -1.82 -13.81 -9.91
C LYS A 93 -1.73 -13.70 -8.38
N ASP A 94 -0.52 -13.76 -7.81
CA ASP A 94 -0.32 -13.76 -6.36
C ASP A 94 -0.62 -12.39 -5.73
N VAL A 95 -0.34 -11.29 -6.47
CA VAL A 95 -0.53 -9.91 -6.00
C VAL A 95 -1.15 -9.08 -7.11
N THR A 96 -2.16 -8.29 -6.78
CA THR A 96 -2.80 -7.33 -7.70
C THR A 96 -1.89 -6.13 -7.98
N ALA A 97 -2.08 -5.50 -9.12
CA ALA A 97 -1.30 -4.36 -9.60
C ALA A 97 0.23 -4.60 -9.61
N PRO A 98 0.70 -5.73 -10.19
CA PRO A 98 2.12 -6.05 -10.25
C PRO A 98 2.92 -4.93 -10.93
N ASN A 99 4.21 -4.83 -10.59
CA ASN A 99 5.12 -3.78 -11.05
C ASN A 99 6.07 -4.33 -12.12
N ALA A 100 6.25 -3.60 -13.21
CA ALA A 100 7.19 -3.90 -14.28
C ALA A 100 8.24 -2.76 -14.48
N ASP A 101 8.61 -2.08 -13.40
CA ASP A 101 9.57 -0.97 -13.40
C ASP A 101 10.71 -1.18 -12.41
N THR A 102 10.50 -2.00 -11.37
CA THR A 102 11.48 -2.21 -10.29
C THR A 102 11.56 -3.68 -9.90
N LEU A 103 12.74 -4.14 -9.50
CA LEU A 103 12.92 -5.40 -8.81
C LEU A 103 12.89 -5.19 -7.29
N TYR A 104 12.18 -6.07 -6.59
CA TYR A 104 12.03 -5.96 -5.15
C TYR A 104 13.21 -6.62 -4.40
N THR A 105 13.62 -5.97 -3.32
CA THR A 105 14.55 -6.46 -2.32
C THR A 105 13.86 -6.24 -0.97
N THR A 106 13.29 -7.28 -0.39
CA THR A 106 12.35 -7.16 0.74
C THR A 106 12.65 -8.16 1.84
N SER A 107 12.28 -7.82 3.08
CA SER A 107 12.42 -8.70 4.23
C SER A 107 11.50 -8.27 5.35
N PHE A 108 10.92 -9.24 6.06
CA PHE A 108 10.39 -9.03 7.41
C PHE A 108 11.44 -9.41 8.44
N PHE A 109 11.61 -8.59 9.47
CA PHE A 109 12.50 -8.90 10.60
C PHE A 109 11.97 -8.31 11.89
N ASP A 110 12.43 -8.88 13.02
CA ASP A 110 12.02 -8.50 14.37
C ASP A 110 13.22 -7.88 15.11
N VAL A 111 13.05 -6.63 15.54
CA VAL A 111 14.07 -5.84 16.26
C VAL A 111 13.88 -5.85 17.78
N GLY A 112 13.02 -6.73 18.30
CA GLY A 112 12.69 -6.79 19.73
C GLY A 112 13.82 -7.33 20.59
N LYS A 113 14.62 -8.27 20.08
CA LYS A 113 15.78 -8.83 20.81
C LYS A 113 17.01 -7.96 20.67
N GLU A 114 17.33 -7.59 19.45
CA GLU A 114 18.50 -6.80 19.08
C GLU A 114 18.24 -6.07 17.77
N PRO A 115 18.99 -4.97 17.50
CA PRO A 115 18.95 -4.31 16.20
C PRO A 115 19.36 -5.24 15.06
N TRP A 116 18.84 -4.92 13.87
CA TRP A 116 19.32 -5.52 12.62
C TRP A 116 20.11 -4.48 11.82
N VAL A 117 21.21 -4.92 11.21
CA VAL A 117 22.07 -4.06 10.40
C VAL A 117 21.84 -4.35 8.93
N LEU A 118 21.39 -3.34 8.20
CA LEU A 118 21.21 -3.35 6.75
C LEU A 118 22.42 -2.67 6.11
N SER A 119 23.19 -3.42 5.29
CA SER A 119 24.24 -2.87 4.42
C SER A 119 23.72 -2.77 3.00
N VAL A 120 23.81 -1.58 2.43
CA VAL A 120 23.38 -1.23 1.08
C VAL A 120 24.65 -0.99 0.24
N PRO A 121 24.85 -1.66 -0.89
CA PRO A 121 26.02 -1.44 -1.75
C PRO A 121 26.01 -0.06 -2.40
N ASP A 122 27.10 0.31 -3.04
CA ASP A 122 27.11 1.45 -3.96
C ASP A 122 26.18 1.14 -5.16
N MET A 123 25.06 1.85 -5.23
CA MET A 123 24.04 1.71 -6.27
C MET A 123 24.43 2.38 -7.59
N LYS A 124 25.61 3.00 -7.67
CA LYS A 124 26.22 3.57 -8.89
C LYS A 124 25.28 4.52 -9.64
N GLY A 125 24.59 5.40 -8.91
CA GLY A 125 23.65 6.37 -9.47
C GLY A 125 22.28 5.81 -9.82
N ARG A 126 22.05 4.49 -9.74
CA ARG A 126 20.75 3.86 -10.02
C ARG A 126 19.69 4.33 -9.03
N TYR A 127 18.47 4.54 -9.53
CA TYR A 127 17.36 4.86 -8.66
C TYR A 127 16.95 3.63 -7.83
N PHE A 128 16.80 3.83 -6.54
CA PHE A 128 16.29 2.85 -5.60
C PHE A 128 15.63 3.55 -4.42
N LEU A 129 14.77 2.84 -3.71
CA LEU A 129 14.20 3.25 -2.44
C LEU A 129 13.99 2.01 -1.56
N LEU A 130 14.22 2.18 -0.26
CA LEU A 130 14.12 1.13 0.75
C LEU A 130 13.13 1.56 1.86
N PRO A 131 11.83 1.70 1.57
CA PRO A 131 10.87 2.02 2.59
C PRO A 131 10.84 0.93 3.67
N MET A 132 10.91 1.38 4.92
CA MET A 132 10.78 0.55 6.11
C MET A 132 9.47 0.90 6.78
N LEU A 133 8.60 -0.09 6.91
CA LEU A 133 7.30 0.04 7.55
C LEU A 133 7.35 -0.56 8.95
N ASP A 134 6.73 0.11 9.89
CA ASP A 134 6.47 -0.44 11.22
C ASP A 134 5.25 -1.39 11.22
N GLY A 135 4.95 -2.00 12.34
CA GLY A 135 3.78 -2.90 12.48
C GLY A 135 2.44 -2.22 12.20
N TRP A 136 2.35 -0.89 12.35
CA TRP A 136 1.17 -0.08 12.08
C TRP A 136 1.08 0.43 10.64
N THR A 137 1.90 -0.10 9.73
CA THR A 137 2.00 0.28 8.32
C THR A 137 2.54 1.69 8.06
N THR A 138 3.10 2.35 9.05
CA THR A 138 3.74 3.65 8.89
C THR A 138 5.13 3.48 8.28
N VAL A 139 5.40 4.21 7.21
CA VAL A 139 6.75 4.26 6.61
C VAL A 139 7.60 5.20 7.45
N PHE A 140 8.41 4.65 8.37
CA PHE A 140 9.20 5.47 9.28
C PHE A 140 10.54 5.92 8.70
N GLN A 141 11.11 5.19 7.73
CA GLN A 141 12.34 5.57 7.00
C GLN A 141 12.30 5.08 5.56
N VAL A 142 12.98 5.83 4.67
CA VAL A 142 13.15 5.47 3.26
C VAL A 142 14.55 5.83 2.79
N PRO A 143 15.59 5.04 3.12
CA PRO A 143 16.89 5.19 2.44
C PRO A 143 16.72 5.00 0.93
N GLY A 144 17.45 5.77 0.14
CA GLY A 144 17.33 5.70 -1.31
C GLY A 144 17.92 6.91 -2.02
N LYS A 145 17.89 6.91 -3.34
CA LYS A 145 18.49 7.97 -4.14
C LYS A 145 18.00 9.36 -3.73
N ARG A 146 16.70 9.50 -3.44
CA ARG A 146 16.09 10.78 -3.02
C ARG A 146 16.59 11.27 -1.66
N THR A 147 16.78 10.39 -0.70
CA THR A 147 16.97 10.75 0.71
C THR A 147 18.39 10.65 1.21
N THR A 148 19.15 9.65 0.74
CA THR A 148 20.47 9.31 1.25
C THR A 148 21.52 9.18 0.15
N GLY A 149 21.15 9.38 -1.12
CA GLY A 149 22.06 9.21 -2.25
C GLY A 149 22.26 7.75 -2.65
N THR A 150 23.27 7.49 -3.47
CA THR A 150 23.50 6.18 -4.10
C THR A 150 24.79 5.49 -3.71
N GLY A 151 25.65 6.11 -2.91
CA GLY A 151 26.87 5.47 -2.38
C GLY A 151 26.55 4.32 -1.41
N ALA A 152 27.57 3.56 -1.02
CA ALA A 152 27.45 2.50 -0.03
C ALA A 152 27.02 3.06 1.34
N GLN A 153 26.12 2.37 2.04
CA GLN A 153 25.47 2.86 3.26
C GLN A 153 25.23 1.72 4.23
N THR A 154 25.27 2.02 5.54
CA THR A 154 24.99 1.03 6.57
C THR A 154 24.07 1.64 7.64
N TYR A 155 23.01 0.91 7.99
CA TYR A 155 21.98 1.33 8.94
C TYR A 155 21.72 0.25 9.95
N ALA A 156 21.62 0.63 11.24
CA ALA A 156 21.03 -0.22 12.26
C ALA A 156 19.58 0.15 12.47
N ILE A 157 18.70 -0.82 12.34
CA ILE A 157 17.28 -0.68 12.65
C ILE A 157 17.08 -1.18 14.08
N THR A 158 16.68 -0.27 14.98
CA THR A 158 16.51 -0.53 16.42
C THR A 158 15.02 -0.57 16.76
N GLY A 159 14.69 -1.36 17.78
CA GLY A 159 13.32 -1.43 18.31
C GLY A 159 13.01 -0.33 19.34
N PRO A 160 11.74 -0.21 19.75
CA PRO A 160 11.29 0.86 20.67
C PRO A 160 12.01 0.83 22.03
N GLY A 161 12.36 -0.34 22.54
CA GLY A 161 13.00 -0.55 23.83
C GLY A 161 14.53 -0.55 23.82
N TRP A 162 15.17 -0.48 22.65
CA TRP A 162 16.64 -0.60 22.59
C TRP A 162 17.36 0.63 23.12
N LYS A 163 18.44 0.40 23.91
CA LYS A 163 19.24 1.44 24.58
C LYS A 163 20.75 1.20 24.50
N GLY A 164 21.20 0.31 23.60
CA GLY A 164 22.61 -0.02 23.45
C GLY A 164 23.41 1.03 22.68
N THR A 165 24.67 0.69 22.37
CA THR A 165 25.56 1.50 21.54
C THR A 165 25.78 0.81 20.20
N LEU A 166 25.75 1.57 19.12
CA LEU A 166 26.02 1.08 17.76
C LEU A 166 27.51 1.16 17.44
N PRO A 167 28.01 0.32 16.53
CA PRO A 167 29.34 0.45 15.96
C PRO A 167 29.54 1.80 15.29
N GLU A 168 30.78 2.28 15.27
CA GLU A 168 31.14 3.51 14.55
C GLU A 168 30.76 3.45 13.07
N GLY A 169 30.26 4.56 12.53
CA GLY A 169 29.84 4.68 11.13
C GLY A 169 28.48 4.04 10.79
N VAL A 170 27.81 3.38 11.75
CA VAL A 170 26.48 2.80 11.56
C VAL A 170 25.42 3.79 12.03
N LYS A 171 24.56 4.24 11.08
CA LYS A 171 23.49 5.19 11.37
C LYS A 171 22.26 4.46 11.96
N GLU A 172 21.68 5.01 13.04
CA GLU A 172 20.49 4.47 13.64
C GLU A 172 19.21 4.90 12.89
N TYR A 173 18.30 3.93 12.70
CA TYR A 173 16.89 4.15 12.36
C TYR A 173 16.02 3.43 13.37
N LYS A 174 15.31 4.19 14.21
CA LYS A 174 14.49 3.64 15.27
C LYS A 174 13.07 3.34 14.78
N SER A 175 12.67 2.08 14.91
CA SER A 175 11.29 1.64 14.69
C SER A 175 10.46 1.88 15.95
N SER A 176 9.18 2.24 15.77
CA SER A 176 8.20 2.32 16.85
C SER A 176 7.67 0.95 17.29
N THR A 177 7.93 -0.10 16.52
CA THR A 177 7.47 -1.48 16.75
C THR A 177 8.61 -2.47 16.60
N ASN A 178 8.44 -3.69 17.15
CA ASN A 178 9.42 -4.75 16.96
C ASN A 178 9.39 -5.34 15.55
N ILE A 179 8.20 -5.43 14.94
CA ILE A 179 8.08 -5.89 13.55
C ILE A 179 8.43 -4.76 12.62
N VAL A 180 9.32 -5.06 11.66
CA VAL A 180 9.72 -4.17 10.58
C VAL A 180 9.56 -4.90 9.24
N TRP A 181 8.98 -4.21 8.26
CA TRP A 181 8.95 -4.65 6.88
C TRP A 181 9.78 -3.73 6.00
N LEU A 182 10.94 -4.22 5.54
CA LEU A 182 11.73 -3.60 4.47
C LEU A 182 11.10 -3.97 3.14
N LEU A 183 10.64 -2.99 2.37
CA LEU A 183 9.97 -3.20 1.09
C LEU A 183 10.72 -2.46 -0.04
N GLY A 184 11.98 -2.81 -0.23
CA GLY A 184 12.91 -2.15 -1.16
C GLY A 184 12.55 -2.38 -2.63
N ARG A 185 12.83 -1.37 -3.44
CA ARG A 185 12.63 -1.36 -4.90
C ARG A 185 13.86 -0.79 -5.58
N ILE A 186 14.38 -1.48 -6.59
CA ILE A 186 15.52 -1.06 -7.40
C ILE A 186 15.01 -0.90 -8.84
N TYR A 187 15.19 0.28 -9.43
CA TYR A 187 14.80 0.53 -10.82
C TYR A 187 15.51 -0.44 -11.76
N CYS A 188 14.74 -0.97 -12.70
CA CYS A 188 15.21 -1.90 -13.72
C CYS A 188 14.51 -1.59 -15.04
N THR A 189 15.19 -1.74 -16.16
CA THR A 189 14.59 -1.53 -17.49
C THR A 189 13.92 -2.76 -18.05
N GLY A 190 14.18 -3.94 -17.46
CA GLY A 190 13.61 -5.21 -17.90
C GLY A 190 14.38 -5.90 -19.01
N THR A 191 15.52 -5.35 -19.45
CA THR A 191 16.41 -6.04 -20.40
C THR A 191 17.25 -7.10 -19.68
N PRO A 192 17.70 -8.17 -20.37
CA PRO A 192 18.56 -9.20 -19.76
C PRO A 192 19.84 -8.62 -19.11
N GLU A 193 20.45 -7.64 -19.75
CA GLU A 193 21.68 -6.97 -19.28
C GLU A 193 21.40 -6.19 -18.00
N ASP A 194 20.26 -5.49 -17.94
CA ASP A 194 19.90 -4.68 -16.79
C ASP A 194 19.42 -5.55 -15.63
N TYR A 195 18.70 -6.66 -15.90
CA TYR A 195 18.45 -7.68 -14.88
C TYR A 195 19.74 -8.18 -14.25
N ALA A 196 20.74 -8.55 -15.06
CA ALA A 196 22.03 -9.01 -14.57
C ALA A 196 22.74 -7.96 -13.71
N ALA A 197 22.67 -6.68 -14.10
CA ALA A 197 23.23 -5.57 -13.33
C ALA A 197 22.53 -5.39 -11.98
N VAL A 198 21.19 -5.42 -11.95
CA VAL A 198 20.41 -5.32 -10.71
C VAL A 198 20.60 -6.52 -9.81
N HIS A 199 20.73 -7.74 -10.36
CA HIS A 199 21.02 -8.95 -9.59
C HIS A 199 22.32 -8.84 -8.81
N LYS A 200 23.40 -8.33 -9.45
CA LYS A 200 24.67 -8.09 -8.76
C LYS A 200 24.50 -7.16 -7.57
N LEU A 201 23.79 -6.04 -7.76
CA LEU A 201 23.49 -5.14 -6.65
C LEU A 201 22.67 -5.83 -5.55
N GLN A 202 21.62 -6.57 -5.91
CA GLN A 202 20.81 -7.29 -4.92
C GLN A 202 21.64 -8.31 -4.12
N ASP A 203 22.65 -8.94 -4.74
CA ASP A 203 23.48 -9.95 -4.08
C ASP A 203 24.45 -9.34 -3.06
N GLU A 204 24.78 -8.07 -3.18
CA GLU A 204 25.63 -7.34 -2.24
C GLU A 204 24.87 -6.80 -1.01
N PHE A 205 23.53 -6.74 -1.05
CA PHE A 205 22.74 -6.38 0.14
C PHE A 205 22.93 -7.39 1.26
N LYS A 206 23.13 -6.89 2.48
CA LYS A 206 23.23 -7.74 3.69
C LYS A 206 22.25 -7.24 4.74
N LEU A 207 21.58 -8.17 5.40
CA LEU A 207 20.74 -7.91 6.56
C LEU A 207 21.13 -8.93 7.64
N VAL A 208 21.71 -8.48 8.72
CA VAL A 208 22.24 -9.33 9.78
C VAL A 208 21.85 -8.78 11.17
N PRO A 209 21.67 -9.63 12.19
CA PRO A 209 21.52 -9.14 13.57
C PRO A 209 22.79 -8.42 14.01
N LEU A 210 22.68 -7.42 14.89
CA LEU A 210 23.80 -6.61 15.35
C LEU A 210 24.94 -7.46 15.94
N SER A 211 24.61 -8.53 16.64
CA SER A 211 25.59 -9.47 17.22
C SER A 211 26.46 -10.19 16.18
N ALA A 212 25.99 -10.28 14.93
CA ALA A 212 26.69 -10.87 13.82
C ALA A 212 27.32 -9.84 12.86
N TYR A 213 27.13 -8.54 13.11
CA TYR A 213 27.72 -7.50 12.25
C TYR A 213 29.24 -7.56 12.23
N GLY A 214 29.82 -7.50 11.04
CA GLY A 214 31.27 -7.63 10.82
C GLY A 214 31.80 -9.07 10.87
N LYS A 215 30.92 -10.07 11.01
CA LYS A 215 31.27 -11.50 11.09
C LYS A 215 30.60 -12.29 9.97
N PRO A 216 31.09 -13.49 9.61
CA PRO A 216 30.33 -14.42 8.79
C PRO A 216 28.98 -14.75 9.44
N TYR A 217 27.89 -14.63 8.66
CA TYR A 217 26.55 -14.93 9.14
C TYR A 217 25.81 -15.76 8.12
N VAL A 218 25.30 -16.89 8.56
CA VAL A 218 24.39 -17.74 7.80
C VAL A 218 23.03 -17.69 8.50
N PRO A 219 22.00 -17.14 7.86
CA PRO A 219 20.69 -17.09 8.49
C PRO A 219 20.15 -18.51 8.72
N PRO A 220 19.50 -18.77 9.86
CA PRO A 220 18.88 -20.06 10.11
C PRO A 220 17.70 -20.29 9.16
N PRO A 221 17.37 -21.56 8.83
CA PRO A 221 16.17 -21.85 8.06
C PRO A 221 14.92 -21.39 8.81
N GLY A 222 13.90 -21.00 8.04
CA GLY A 222 12.62 -20.60 8.61
C GLY A 222 11.84 -21.78 9.19
N LYS A 223 10.99 -21.48 10.16
CA LYS A 223 10.02 -22.44 10.68
C LYS A 223 8.76 -22.40 9.84
N VAL A 224 8.35 -23.55 9.32
CA VAL A 224 7.09 -23.69 8.58
C VAL A 224 6.01 -24.16 9.54
N ASP A 225 4.94 -23.41 9.66
CA ASP A 225 3.76 -23.76 10.43
C ASP A 225 2.64 -24.21 9.45
N PRO A 226 2.29 -25.51 9.45
CA PRO A 226 1.28 -26.05 8.55
C PRO A 226 -0.15 -25.58 8.89
N SER A 227 -0.38 -24.96 10.03
CA SER A 227 -1.68 -24.42 10.42
C SER A 227 -2.00 -23.08 9.74
N ILE A 228 -0.99 -22.40 9.16
CA ILE A 228 -1.18 -21.13 8.46
C ILE A 228 -1.86 -21.38 7.11
N ASP A 229 -3.01 -20.71 6.90
CA ASP A 229 -3.68 -20.73 5.61
C ASP A 229 -2.88 -19.92 4.57
N MET A 230 -2.19 -20.66 3.70
CA MET A 230 -1.34 -20.10 2.64
C MET A 230 -2.11 -19.80 1.34
N LYS A 231 -3.43 -20.08 1.28
CA LYS A 231 -4.23 -20.02 0.05
C LYS A 231 -5.18 -18.84 0.03
N THR A 232 -5.86 -18.59 1.15
CA THR A 232 -6.82 -17.49 1.25
C THR A 232 -6.07 -16.15 1.30
N PRO A 233 -6.47 -15.14 0.48
CA PRO A 233 -5.87 -13.82 0.53
C PRO A 233 -5.91 -13.20 1.94
N VAL A 234 -4.85 -12.53 2.36
CA VAL A 234 -4.71 -11.94 3.72
C VAL A 234 -5.93 -11.10 4.10
N ARG A 235 -6.35 -10.21 3.23
CA ARG A 235 -7.52 -9.34 3.48
C ARG A 235 -8.77 -10.14 3.79
N GLU A 236 -8.98 -11.25 3.10
CA GLU A 236 -10.13 -12.13 3.32
C GLU A 236 -10.01 -12.86 4.65
N GLN A 237 -8.81 -13.34 5.01
CA GLN A 237 -8.57 -13.97 6.31
C GLN A 237 -8.86 -13.00 7.46
N VAL A 238 -8.39 -11.74 7.36
CA VAL A 238 -8.65 -10.71 8.39
C VAL A 238 -10.14 -10.39 8.49
N ASN A 239 -10.81 -10.20 7.35
CA ASN A 239 -12.23 -9.82 7.34
C ASN A 239 -13.17 -10.94 7.80
N ARG A 240 -12.72 -12.20 7.78
CA ARG A 240 -13.48 -13.37 8.27
C ARG A 240 -13.29 -13.64 9.77
N MET A 241 -12.32 -12.99 10.42
CA MET A 241 -12.15 -13.15 11.87
C MET A 241 -13.38 -12.62 12.60
N ASP A 242 -13.87 -13.37 13.57
CA ASP A 242 -14.84 -12.82 14.51
C ASP A 242 -14.19 -11.74 15.41
N ALA A 243 -15.00 -10.87 15.99
CA ALA A 243 -14.52 -9.73 16.75
C ALA A 243 -13.64 -10.14 17.96
N VAL A 244 -13.99 -11.23 18.65
CA VAL A 244 -13.25 -11.70 19.84
C VAL A 244 -11.87 -12.20 19.44
N SER A 245 -11.80 -13.07 18.42
CA SER A 245 -10.53 -13.58 17.88
C SER A 245 -9.65 -12.44 17.36
N TYR A 246 -10.26 -11.46 16.69
CA TYR A 246 -9.55 -10.29 16.20
C TYR A 246 -8.96 -9.45 17.34
N PHE A 247 -9.73 -9.14 18.38
CA PHE A 247 -9.24 -8.33 19.51
C PHE A 247 -8.24 -9.06 20.39
N LYS A 248 -8.34 -10.38 20.54
CA LYS A 248 -7.30 -11.21 21.16
C LYS A 248 -5.97 -11.06 20.41
N LEU A 249 -6.01 -11.20 19.10
CA LEU A 249 -4.82 -11.03 18.27
C LEU A 249 -4.29 -9.59 18.34
N LEU A 250 -5.16 -8.59 18.24
CA LEU A 250 -4.75 -7.18 18.34
C LEU A 250 -4.05 -6.88 19.68
N CYS A 251 -4.62 -7.30 20.81
CA CYS A 251 -4.03 -7.10 22.13
C CYS A 251 -2.68 -7.81 22.27
N GLU A 252 -2.56 -9.05 21.79
CA GLU A 252 -1.29 -9.77 21.76
C GLU A 252 -0.23 -9.03 20.95
N LEU A 253 -0.58 -8.54 19.77
CA LEU A 253 0.34 -7.80 18.91
C LEU A 253 0.79 -6.48 19.52
N MET A 254 -0.08 -5.78 20.25
CA MET A 254 0.25 -4.53 20.92
C MET A 254 1.26 -4.68 22.06
N LYS A 255 1.49 -5.87 22.59
CA LYS A 255 2.53 -6.12 23.61
C LYS A 255 3.94 -5.84 23.09
N SER A 256 4.20 -6.17 21.84
CA SER A 256 5.51 -6.01 21.20
C SER A 256 5.53 -4.91 20.12
N ASN A 257 4.36 -4.44 19.70
CA ASN A 257 4.20 -3.39 18.71
C ASN A 257 3.31 -2.28 19.29
N PRO A 258 3.82 -1.49 20.24
CA PRO A 258 3.02 -0.51 20.95
C PRO A 258 2.42 0.53 19.99
N PRO A 259 1.20 0.98 20.24
CA PRO A 259 0.62 2.11 19.51
C PRO A 259 1.37 3.41 19.83
N SER A 260 1.12 4.45 19.01
CA SER A 260 1.70 5.77 19.22
C SER A 260 1.17 6.43 20.50
N ALA A 261 1.95 7.29 21.12
CA ALA A 261 1.48 8.12 22.23
C ALA A 261 0.29 9.01 21.82
N ALA A 262 0.19 9.40 20.56
CA ALA A 262 -0.94 10.17 20.03
C ALA A 262 -2.27 9.39 20.02
N ASP A 263 -2.21 8.06 20.11
CA ASP A 263 -3.39 7.19 20.11
C ASP A 263 -4.04 7.09 21.52
N ALA A 264 -3.42 7.66 22.56
CA ALA A 264 -3.88 7.54 23.95
C ALA A 264 -5.37 7.88 24.17
N PRO A 265 -5.96 8.92 23.54
CA PRO A 265 -7.39 9.23 23.70
C PRO A 265 -8.29 8.10 23.22
N GLU A 266 -7.98 7.48 22.08
CA GLU A 266 -8.77 6.36 21.54
C GLU A 266 -8.60 5.09 22.37
N LEU A 267 -7.37 4.83 22.82
CA LEU A 267 -7.07 3.67 23.66
C LEU A 267 -7.78 3.75 25.01
N ALA A 268 -7.93 4.94 25.57
CA ALA A 268 -8.73 5.16 26.80
C ALA A 268 -10.20 4.80 26.59
N ARG A 269 -10.75 5.07 25.40
CA ARG A 269 -12.11 4.64 25.04
C ARG A 269 -12.20 3.12 24.89
N PHE A 270 -11.25 2.50 24.19
CA PHE A 270 -11.22 1.06 23.93
C PHE A 270 -11.04 0.21 25.21
N ALA A 271 -10.44 0.76 26.25
CA ALA A 271 -10.31 0.09 27.54
C ALA A 271 -11.68 -0.29 28.16
N ARG A 272 -12.76 0.43 27.80
CA ARG A 272 -14.11 0.14 28.25
C ARG A 272 -14.60 -1.22 27.74
N ILE A 273 -14.18 -1.64 26.56
CA ILE A 273 -14.53 -2.92 25.95
C ILE A 273 -13.42 -3.97 26.06
N GLY A 274 -12.47 -3.77 26.99
CA GLY A 274 -11.44 -4.74 27.32
C GLY A 274 -10.16 -4.70 26.47
N ILE A 275 -9.96 -3.66 25.63
CA ILE A 275 -8.78 -3.51 24.79
C ILE A 275 -7.81 -2.52 25.45
N VAL A 276 -6.70 -3.03 25.99
CA VAL A 276 -5.67 -2.23 26.65
C VAL A 276 -4.28 -2.65 26.15
N PRO A 277 -3.47 -1.72 25.59
CA PRO A 277 -2.12 -2.05 25.15
C PRO A 277 -1.28 -2.71 26.24
N GLY A 278 -0.52 -3.75 25.87
CA GLY A 278 0.34 -4.48 26.80
C GLY A 278 -0.37 -5.50 27.68
N GLN A 279 -1.70 -5.61 27.60
CA GLN A 279 -2.51 -6.59 28.34
C GLN A 279 -3.19 -7.58 27.38
N ASP A 280 -3.64 -8.70 27.92
CA ASP A 280 -4.53 -9.59 27.19
C ASP A 280 -5.91 -8.95 26.99
N PHE A 281 -6.62 -9.38 25.96
CA PHE A 281 -7.99 -8.93 25.74
C PHE A 281 -8.90 -9.41 26.88
N ASP A 282 -9.55 -8.47 27.56
CA ASP A 282 -10.48 -8.77 28.65
C ASP A 282 -11.90 -9.00 28.10
N GLU A 283 -12.20 -10.26 27.74
CA GLU A 283 -13.50 -10.66 27.21
C GLU A 283 -14.66 -10.37 28.19
N SER A 284 -14.40 -10.29 29.50
CA SER A 284 -15.46 -10.04 30.49
C SER A 284 -16.08 -8.64 30.33
N LYS A 285 -15.32 -7.70 29.75
CA LYS A 285 -15.76 -6.35 29.41
C LYS A 285 -16.40 -6.25 28.03
N PHE A 286 -16.25 -7.26 27.17
CA PHE A 286 -16.76 -7.24 25.80
C PHE A 286 -18.24 -7.67 25.76
N LYS A 287 -19.13 -6.76 26.13
CA LYS A 287 -20.57 -6.98 26.13
C LYS A 287 -21.22 -6.22 24.98
N VAL A 288 -20.76 -6.51 23.78
CA VAL A 288 -21.15 -5.78 22.57
C VAL A 288 -22.33 -6.46 21.89
N ASP A 289 -23.44 -5.76 21.80
CA ASP A 289 -24.58 -6.18 20.98
C ASP A 289 -24.15 -6.25 19.51
N LEU A 290 -24.67 -7.23 18.78
CA LEU A 290 -24.33 -7.42 17.38
C LEU A 290 -22.82 -7.61 17.10
N ALA A 291 -22.05 -8.13 18.07
CA ALA A 291 -20.59 -8.33 17.94
C ALA A 291 -20.19 -9.05 16.64
N LYS A 292 -21.03 -9.96 16.15
CA LYS A 292 -20.81 -10.67 14.87
C LYS A 292 -20.82 -9.76 13.64
N ARG A 293 -21.42 -8.55 13.75
CA ARG A 293 -21.49 -7.57 12.66
C ARG A 293 -20.33 -6.58 12.67
N VAL A 294 -19.52 -6.55 13.74
CA VAL A 294 -18.40 -5.60 13.89
C VAL A 294 -17.42 -5.68 12.71
N PRO A 295 -16.89 -6.86 12.29
CA PRO A 295 -15.94 -6.92 11.20
C PRO A 295 -16.50 -6.42 9.87
N GLU A 296 -17.75 -6.82 9.53
CA GLU A 296 -18.43 -6.41 8.31
C GLU A 296 -18.63 -4.89 8.27
N VAL A 297 -19.24 -4.33 9.32
CA VAL A 297 -19.54 -2.89 9.39
C VAL A 297 -18.27 -2.04 9.43
N ALA A 298 -17.22 -2.51 10.13
CA ALA A 298 -15.93 -1.83 10.14
C ALA A 298 -15.30 -1.81 8.75
N PHE A 299 -15.30 -2.94 8.05
CA PHE A 299 -14.74 -3.02 6.70
C PHE A 299 -15.53 -2.18 5.69
N ASP A 300 -16.86 -2.17 5.78
CA ASP A 300 -17.70 -1.31 4.95
C ASP A 300 -17.41 0.18 5.18
N ARG A 301 -17.20 0.59 6.45
CA ARG A 301 -16.77 1.98 6.78
C ARG A 301 -15.39 2.31 6.22
N ILE A 302 -14.45 1.37 6.28
CA ILE A 302 -13.12 1.53 5.66
C ILE A 302 -13.28 1.75 4.16
N MET A 303 -14.01 0.87 3.47
CA MET A 303 -14.16 0.95 2.01
C MET A 303 -14.99 2.14 1.54
N LEU A 304 -15.93 2.61 2.36
CA LEU A 304 -16.71 3.82 2.08
C LEU A 304 -15.80 5.05 1.92
N GLN A 305 -14.66 5.09 2.66
CA GLN A 305 -13.70 6.20 2.56
C GLN A 305 -13.21 6.40 1.12
N PHE A 306 -13.08 5.35 0.34
CA PHE A 306 -12.68 5.48 -1.07
C PHE A 306 -13.62 6.38 -1.89
N LYS A 307 -14.89 6.47 -1.49
CA LYS A 307 -15.91 7.26 -2.18
C LYS A 307 -16.12 8.65 -1.60
N ILE A 308 -15.94 8.81 -0.29
CA ILE A 308 -16.34 10.05 0.42
C ILE A 308 -15.17 10.85 0.96
N ASN A 309 -13.96 10.26 1.05
CA ASN A 309 -12.80 10.94 1.62
C ASN A 309 -12.26 12.00 0.65
N ARG A 310 -12.26 13.26 1.09
CA ARG A 310 -11.79 14.42 0.29
C ARG A 310 -10.29 14.38 0.00
N ALA A 311 -9.52 13.59 0.73
CA ALA A 311 -8.10 13.38 0.44
C ALA A 311 -7.86 12.49 -0.79
N ILE A 312 -8.90 11.79 -1.30
CA ILE A 312 -8.85 11.07 -2.56
C ILE A 312 -9.31 12.03 -3.66
N LYS A 313 -8.39 12.43 -4.50
CA LYS A 313 -8.68 13.25 -5.69
C LYS A 313 -9.31 12.37 -6.76
N ASP A 314 -10.30 12.88 -7.47
CA ASP A 314 -10.88 12.32 -8.70
C ASP A 314 -10.90 13.41 -9.77
N GLU A 315 -9.85 13.44 -10.57
CA GLU A 315 -9.60 14.49 -11.56
C GLU A 315 -9.30 13.86 -12.93
N ASN A 316 -9.96 14.32 -13.97
CA ASN A 316 -9.80 13.83 -15.36
C ASN A 316 -9.96 12.31 -15.48
N GLY A 317 -10.78 11.66 -14.63
CA GLY A 317 -10.94 10.20 -14.58
C GLY A 317 -9.86 9.47 -13.79
N TRP A 318 -8.92 10.19 -13.18
CA TRP A 318 -7.86 9.64 -12.34
C TRP A 318 -8.19 9.79 -10.86
N ALA A 319 -8.13 8.68 -10.13
CA ALA A 319 -8.30 8.66 -8.67
C ALA A 319 -6.95 8.40 -8.00
N PHE A 320 -6.57 9.25 -7.05
CA PHE A 320 -5.34 9.09 -6.26
C PHE A 320 -5.39 9.87 -4.96
N THR A 321 -4.46 9.56 -4.07
CA THR A 321 -4.24 10.31 -2.84
C THR A 321 -2.75 10.52 -2.59
N THR A 322 -2.41 11.64 -1.96
CA THR A 322 -1.08 11.93 -1.43
C THR A 322 -1.03 11.78 0.10
N LYS A 323 -2.01 11.07 0.69
CA LYS A 323 -2.08 10.77 2.12
C LYS A 323 -1.75 9.30 2.36
N THR A 324 -0.50 8.90 2.03
CA THR A 324 -0.01 7.52 2.14
C THR A 324 1.28 7.47 2.94
N GLY A 325 1.56 6.35 3.57
CA GLY A 325 2.82 6.06 4.27
C GLY A 325 2.95 6.71 5.65
N ILE A 326 2.34 7.84 5.92
CA ILE A 326 2.30 8.50 7.23
C ILE A 326 0.86 8.96 7.47
N TYR A 327 0.24 8.49 8.53
CA TYR A 327 -1.20 8.67 8.76
C TYR A 327 -1.51 9.43 10.06
N GLY A 328 -0.60 9.44 11.03
CA GLY A 328 -0.88 9.98 12.37
C GLY A 328 -2.09 9.29 12.99
N THR A 329 -3.09 10.08 13.41
CA THR A 329 -4.34 9.60 13.98
C THR A 329 -5.49 9.49 12.96
N ASP A 330 -5.20 9.56 11.65
CA ASP A 330 -6.19 9.28 10.62
C ASP A 330 -6.36 7.76 10.43
N TYR A 331 -7.04 7.14 11.38
CA TYR A 331 -7.21 5.68 11.44
C TYR A 331 -7.97 5.12 10.24
N LEU A 332 -8.96 5.88 9.74
CA LEU A 332 -9.73 5.45 8.56
C LEU A 332 -8.89 5.47 7.29
N MET A 333 -8.07 6.50 7.07
CA MET A 333 -7.16 6.53 5.92
C MET A 333 -6.10 5.43 6.04
N ARG A 334 -5.51 5.24 7.22
CA ARG A 334 -4.53 4.17 7.47
C ARG A 334 -5.12 2.79 7.18
N ALA A 335 -6.34 2.52 7.66
CA ALA A 335 -7.04 1.27 7.41
C ALA A 335 -7.43 1.11 5.92
N LEU A 336 -7.89 2.17 5.26
CA LEU A 336 -8.20 2.14 3.82
C LEU A 336 -6.97 1.79 2.99
N ILE A 337 -5.85 2.50 3.20
CA ILE A 337 -4.63 2.21 2.44
C ILE A 337 -4.11 0.81 2.74
N THR A 338 -4.23 0.34 3.98
CA THR A 338 -3.92 -1.06 4.31
C THR A 338 -4.79 -2.05 3.52
N ALA A 339 -6.08 -1.77 3.38
CA ALA A 339 -7.02 -2.66 2.69
C ALA A 339 -6.82 -2.71 1.16
N ILE A 340 -6.40 -1.61 0.53
CA ILE A 340 -6.33 -1.48 -0.93
C ILE A 340 -4.91 -1.38 -1.50
N GLY A 341 -3.91 -1.10 -0.66
CA GLY A 341 -2.53 -0.84 -1.09
C GLY A 341 -1.52 -0.97 0.03
N LEU A 342 -1.58 -2.08 0.80
CA LEU A 342 -0.60 -2.37 1.85
C LEU A 342 0.83 -2.26 1.32
N GLY A 343 1.70 -1.56 2.03
CA GLY A 343 3.06 -1.27 1.60
C GLY A 343 3.17 -0.01 0.73
N ALA A 344 2.17 0.88 0.76
CA ALA A 344 2.21 2.16 0.07
C ALA A 344 3.38 3.02 0.53
N ASN A 345 4.02 3.68 -0.42
CA ASN A 345 5.13 4.61 -0.17
C ASN A 345 4.62 5.95 0.39
N ARG A 346 5.54 6.77 0.90
CA ARG A 346 5.28 8.20 1.10
C ARG A 346 5.06 8.87 -0.26
N PRO A 347 4.23 9.91 -0.36
CA PRO A 347 3.95 10.55 -1.65
C PRO A 347 5.19 11.17 -2.31
N GLN A 348 6.17 11.63 -1.54
CA GLN A 348 7.46 12.10 -2.06
C GLN A 348 8.29 10.99 -2.71
N ASP A 349 8.05 9.73 -2.34
CA ASP A 349 8.74 8.57 -2.90
C ASP A 349 8.01 7.98 -4.11
N ALA A 350 6.67 7.90 -4.04
CA ALA A 350 5.86 7.48 -5.19
C ALA A 350 4.37 7.82 -5.03
N VAL A 351 3.74 8.15 -6.15
CA VAL A 351 2.28 8.33 -6.26
C VAL A 351 1.75 7.40 -7.35
N TYR A 352 0.55 6.84 -7.14
CA TYR A 352 -0.06 5.82 -8.01
C TYR A 352 -1.48 6.18 -8.45
N PRO A 353 -1.68 7.22 -9.28
CA PRO A 353 -2.98 7.51 -9.86
C PRO A 353 -3.51 6.35 -10.68
N THR A 354 -4.78 6.01 -10.48
CA THR A 354 -5.47 4.92 -11.16
C THR A 354 -6.67 5.46 -11.91
N SER A 355 -6.88 4.99 -13.13
CA SER A 355 -8.02 5.37 -13.95
C SER A 355 -8.73 4.15 -14.52
N GLN A 356 -10.05 4.15 -14.43
CA GLN A 356 -10.94 3.13 -14.98
C GLN A 356 -11.92 3.72 -16.01
N ARG A 357 -11.81 5.03 -16.30
CA ARG A 357 -12.79 5.78 -17.08
C ARG A 357 -12.11 6.82 -17.97
N ASP A 358 -12.67 7.01 -19.15
CA ASP A 358 -12.23 8.04 -20.09
C ASP A 358 -12.62 9.47 -19.64
N ALA A 359 -12.24 10.46 -20.43
CA ALA A 359 -12.58 11.86 -20.19
C ALA A 359 -14.09 12.11 -20.03
N ALA A 360 -14.93 11.31 -20.68
CA ALA A 360 -16.39 11.37 -20.58
C ALA A 360 -16.96 10.50 -19.45
N ARG A 361 -16.13 10.02 -18.52
CA ARG A 361 -16.51 9.16 -17.39
C ARG A 361 -17.07 7.79 -17.79
N ARG A 362 -16.82 7.30 -19.00
CA ARG A 362 -17.20 5.97 -19.46
C ARG A 362 -16.07 5.00 -19.15
N LYS A 363 -16.41 3.77 -18.75
CA LYS A 363 -15.41 2.72 -18.52
C LYS A 363 -14.54 2.50 -19.75
N TYR A 364 -13.26 2.28 -19.53
CA TYR A 364 -12.36 1.84 -20.60
C TYR A 364 -12.75 0.44 -21.07
N ASN A 365 -12.73 0.27 -22.40
CA ASN A 365 -12.92 -1.05 -23.02
C ASN A 365 -12.12 -1.12 -24.31
N GLY A 366 -11.42 -2.23 -24.53
CA GLY A 366 -10.51 -2.41 -25.66
C GLY A 366 -11.17 -2.50 -27.05
N ALA A 367 -12.50 -2.56 -27.11
CA ALA A 367 -13.23 -2.34 -28.37
C ALA A 367 -13.09 -0.90 -28.90
N ASN A 368 -12.55 0.01 -28.09
CA ASN A 368 -12.34 1.42 -28.44
C ASN A 368 -10.84 1.75 -28.47
N LYS A 369 -10.52 2.85 -29.14
CA LYS A 369 -9.18 3.43 -29.19
C LYS A 369 -9.15 4.67 -28.31
N TYR A 370 -8.06 4.88 -27.58
CA TYR A 370 -7.88 6.05 -26.73
C TYR A 370 -6.52 6.69 -26.97
N VAL A 371 -6.47 7.99 -26.82
CA VAL A 371 -5.22 8.77 -26.84
C VAL A 371 -5.10 9.55 -25.55
N MET A 372 -3.95 9.43 -24.90
CA MET A 372 -3.56 10.27 -23.77
C MET A 372 -2.47 11.22 -24.26
N ARG A 373 -2.81 12.52 -24.36
CA ARG A 373 -1.92 13.55 -24.90
C ARG A 373 -1.27 14.34 -23.79
N PHE A 374 0.04 14.38 -23.78
CA PHE A 374 0.84 15.28 -22.95
C PHE A 374 1.27 16.49 -23.80
N PRO A 375 0.85 17.71 -23.46
CA PRO A 375 1.36 18.91 -24.11
C PRO A 375 2.89 19.03 -24.00
N LYS A 376 3.50 19.84 -24.87
CA LYS A 376 4.95 20.09 -24.82
C LYS A 376 5.41 20.50 -23.42
N GLY A 377 6.39 19.78 -22.88
CA GLY A 377 6.95 20.05 -21.54
C GLY A 377 6.06 19.61 -20.37
N HIS A 378 4.94 18.90 -20.62
CA HIS A 378 4.00 18.46 -19.58
C HIS A 378 3.99 16.94 -19.34
N LEU A 379 5.06 16.21 -19.73
CA LEU A 379 5.25 14.82 -19.28
C LEU A 379 5.22 14.75 -17.75
N PRO A 380 4.90 13.58 -17.16
CA PRO A 380 4.84 13.44 -15.70
C PRO A 380 6.12 13.93 -15.02
N PRO A 381 6.05 14.96 -14.14
CA PRO A 381 7.23 15.53 -13.49
C PRO A 381 7.72 14.63 -12.36
N ALA A 382 8.68 13.75 -12.67
CA ALA A 382 9.28 12.81 -11.75
C ALA A 382 10.80 12.82 -11.88
N GLU A 383 11.51 13.07 -10.78
CA GLU A 383 12.97 13.05 -10.69
C GLU A 383 13.55 11.63 -10.75
N GLY A 384 12.76 10.64 -10.36
CA GLY A 384 13.11 9.24 -10.49
C GLY A 384 12.76 8.70 -11.88
N PHE A 385 11.51 8.36 -12.07
CA PHE A 385 10.92 7.93 -13.34
C PHE A 385 9.40 7.87 -13.23
N TRP A 386 8.74 7.73 -14.38
CA TRP A 386 7.32 7.47 -14.45
C TRP A 386 7.01 6.33 -15.41
N SER A 387 5.87 5.67 -15.23
CA SER A 387 5.32 4.69 -16.17
C SER A 387 3.80 4.71 -16.14
N LEU A 388 3.18 4.42 -17.31
CA LEU A 388 1.77 4.14 -17.43
C LEU A 388 1.60 2.63 -17.63
N THR A 389 0.93 1.97 -16.71
CA THR A 389 0.75 0.51 -16.71
C THR A 389 -0.67 0.13 -17.08
N MET A 390 -0.82 -0.94 -17.86
CA MET A 390 -2.07 -1.55 -18.30
C MET A 390 -2.39 -2.78 -17.46
N TYR A 391 -3.65 -2.86 -16.98
CA TYR A 391 -4.21 -4.04 -16.30
C TYR A 391 -5.57 -4.42 -16.88
N ASP A 392 -5.96 -5.68 -16.68
CA ASP A 392 -7.36 -6.09 -16.81
C ASP A 392 -8.23 -5.45 -15.70
N ASP A 393 -9.53 -5.73 -15.73
CA ASP A 393 -10.51 -5.24 -14.75
C ASP A 393 -10.30 -5.77 -13.32
N LYS A 394 -9.36 -6.70 -13.13
CA LYS A 394 -8.96 -7.31 -11.84
C LYS A 394 -7.57 -6.90 -11.38
N TYR A 395 -6.95 -5.92 -12.04
CA TYR A 395 -5.58 -5.45 -11.77
C TYR A 395 -4.48 -6.48 -12.05
N PHE A 396 -4.62 -7.35 -13.06
CA PHE A 396 -3.55 -8.23 -13.51
C PHE A 396 -3.03 -7.82 -14.87
N PHE A 397 -1.77 -8.13 -15.15
CA PHE A 397 -1.20 -7.95 -16.49
C PHE A 397 -1.94 -8.77 -17.53
N VAL A 398 -2.00 -8.23 -18.74
CA VAL A 398 -2.67 -8.84 -19.90
C VAL A 398 -1.64 -9.21 -20.95
N ASN A 399 -1.71 -10.45 -21.43
CA ASN A 399 -0.86 -10.89 -22.55
C ASN A 399 -1.07 -9.98 -23.77
N ASN A 400 0.03 -9.61 -24.40
CA ASN A 400 0.01 -8.84 -25.64
C ASN A 400 1.24 -9.18 -26.49
N PRO A 401 1.20 -8.92 -27.83
CA PRO A 401 2.26 -9.35 -28.76
C PRO A 401 3.65 -8.78 -28.47
N LEU A 402 3.72 -7.68 -27.70
CA LEU A 402 4.98 -7.00 -27.36
C LEU A 402 5.52 -7.37 -25.98
N ASN A 403 4.79 -8.18 -25.19
CA ASN A 403 5.03 -8.36 -23.74
C ASN A 403 5.21 -7.02 -23.01
N ARG A 404 4.52 -5.98 -23.49
CA ARG A 404 4.58 -4.62 -22.97
C ARG A 404 3.42 -4.38 -22.01
N TYR A 405 3.71 -4.39 -20.71
CA TYR A 405 2.71 -4.14 -19.66
C TYR A 405 2.69 -2.68 -19.20
N SER A 406 3.75 -1.95 -19.49
CA SER A 406 3.86 -0.51 -19.18
C SER A 406 4.57 0.25 -20.30
N ILE A 407 4.31 1.56 -20.34
CA ILE A 407 4.99 2.51 -21.23
C ILE A 407 5.54 3.68 -20.40
N SER A 408 6.71 4.15 -20.74
CA SER A 408 7.42 5.22 -20.05
C SER A 408 8.41 5.91 -20.99
N ALA A 409 9.12 6.92 -20.50
CA ALA A 409 10.17 7.60 -21.27
C ALA A 409 11.30 6.67 -21.75
N ARG A 410 11.48 5.49 -21.14
CA ARG A 410 12.48 4.50 -21.57
C ARG A 410 12.19 3.83 -22.94
N GLN A 411 10.99 4.00 -23.50
CA GLN A 411 10.60 3.46 -24.80
C GLN A 411 10.83 4.42 -25.99
N ASP A 412 11.73 5.35 -25.93
CA ASP A 412 12.02 6.30 -27.01
C ASP A 412 10.72 6.89 -27.63
N LEU A 413 9.91 7.52 -26.77
CA LEU A 413 8.62 8.07 -27.16
C LEU A 413 8.79 9.13 -28.27
N LYS A 414 8.03 8.98 -29.35
CA LYS A 414 7.96 9.97 -30.42
C LYS A 414 7.12 11.15 -30.00
N THR A 415 7.64 12.34 -30.27
CA THR A 415 6.89 13.60 -30.10
C THR A 415 6.25 14.03 -31.42
N ASN A 416 5.12 14.69 -31.30
CA ASN A 416 4.43 15.33 -32.43
C ASN A 416 5.19 16.59 -32.89
N PRO A 417 4.91 17.11 -34.12
CA PRO A 417 5.55 18.34 -34.59
C PRO A 417 5.34 19.56 -33.68
N ASP A 418 4.26 19.61 -32.91
CA ASP A 418 3.97 20.67 -31.92
C ASP A 418 4.70 20.46 -30.58
N GLY A 419 5.48 19.39 -30.48
CA GLY A 419 6.22 19.02 -29.28
C GLY A 419 5.41 18.26 -28.22
N SER A 420 4.13 17.98 -28.47
CA SER A 420 3.31 17.13 -27.60
C SER A 420 3.68 15.64 -27.77
N THR A 421 3.31 14.81 -26.79
CA THR A 421 3.51 13.35 -26.83
C THR A 421 2.16 12.66 -26.67
N ASP A 422 1.79 11.84 -27.63
CA ASP A 422 0.58 11.02 -27.60
C ASP A 422 0.92 9.60 -27.19
N LEU A 423 0.21 9.04 -26.20
CA LEU A 423 0.20 7.61 -25.91
C LEU A 423 -1.06 6.99 -26.47
N TYR A 424 -0.89 5.96 -27.31
CA TYR A 424 -1.98 5.21 -27.93
C TYR A 424 -2.35 4.01 -27.07
N ILE A 425 -3.60 3.94 -26.62
CA ILE A 425 -4.11 2.90 -25.74
C ILE A 425 -5.24 2.19 -26.48
N GLN A 426 -4.96 1.02 -27.01
CA GLN A 426 -5.89 0.25 -27.85
C GLN A 426 -5.42 -1.20 -28.00
N TYR A 427 -6.34 -2.08 -28.43
CA TYR A 427 -6.08 -3.50 -28.62
C TYR A 427 -5.15 -3.76 -29.82
N ASP A 428 -5.52 -3.24 -30.99
CA ASP A 428 -4.74 -3.41 -32.23
C ASP A 428 -3.59 -2.40 -32.30
N SER A 429 -2.53 -2.76 -33.03
CA SER A 429 -1.41 -1.84 -33.28
C SER A 429 -1.90 -0.56 -33.98
N PRO A 430 -1.45 0.62 -33.55
CA PRO A 430 -1.74 1.88 -34.22
C PRO A 430 -0.93 2.08 -35.51
N GLY A 431 -0.11 1.11 -35.89
CA GLY A 431 0.83 1.16 -36.99
C GLY A 431 2.27 1.39 -36.57
N LYS A 432 3.24 0.97 -37.38
CA LYS A 432 4.68 0.99 -37.09
C LYS A 432 5.20 2.36 -36.64
N ASP A 433 4.69 3.42 -37.21
CA ASP A 433 5.15 4.79 -36.87
C ASP A 433 4.74 5.24 -35.48
N LYS A 434 3.72 4.62 -34.88
CA LYS A 434 3.15 4.93 -33.55
C LYS A 434 3.43 3.86 -32.50
N GLU A 435 4.08 2.75 -32.86
CA GLU A 435 4.23 1.59 -32.00
C GLU A 435 5.11 1.87 -30.76
N SER A 436 6.09 2.80 -30.86
CA SER A 436 6.87 3.23 -29.70
C SER A 436 6.01 3.86 -28.60
N ASN A 437 4.91 4.51 -29.00
CA ASN A 437 3.98 5.19 -28.10
C ASN A 437 2.70 4.36 -27.81
N TRP A 438 2.69 3.07 -28.20
CA TRP A 438 1.53 2.22 -28.02
C TRP A 438 1.61 1.40 -26.73
N LEU A 439 0.57 1.50 -25.89
CA LEU A 439 0.31 0.62 -24.76
C LEU A 439 -0.83 -0.33 -25.14
N PRO A 440 -0.54 -1.63 -25.41
CA PRO A 440 -1.56 -2.60 -25.81
C PRO A 440 -2.61 -2.79 -24.71
N ALA A 441 -3.90 -2.66 -25.08
CA ALA A 441 -5.02 -2.92 -24.20
C ALA A 441 -5.57 -4.35 -24.43
N PRO A 442 -6.26 -4.97 -23.43
CA PRO A 442 -7.04 -6.18 -23.66
C PRO A 442 -8.27 -5.86 -24.55
N SER A 443 -8.93 -6.90 -25.06
CA SER A 443 -10.19 -6.72 -25.82
C SER A 443 -11.38 -6.32 -24.94
N GLY A 444 -11.32 -6.59 -23.62
CA GLY A 444 -12.35 -6.26 -22.62
C GLY A 444 -12.08 -4.96 -21.87
N ASP A 445 -12.70 -4.85 -20.69
CA ASP A 445 -12.49 -3.72 -19.79
C ASP A 445 -11.06 -3.72 -19.23
N PHE A 446 -10.53 -2.51 -18.99
CA PHE A 446 -9.17 -2.36 -18.50
C PHE A 446 -9.01 -1.18 -17.52
N ILE A 447 -7.87 -1.18 -16.85
CA ILE A 447 -7.48 -0.19 -15.86
C ILE A 447 -6.11 0.35 -16.23
N LEU A 448 -5.93 1.66 -16.10
CA LEU A 448 -4.64 2.33 -16.22
C LEU A 448 -4.14 2.73 -14.84
N MET A 449 -2.82 2.57 -14.61
CA MET A 449 -2.16 3.09 -13.42
C MET A 449 -0.91 3.87 -13.84
N LEU A 450 -0.92 5.16 -13.56
CA LEU A 450 0.27 6.00 -13.68
C LEU A 450 1.10 5.84 -12.42
N ARG A 451 2.37 5.45 -12.56
CA ARG A 451 3.33 5.43 -11.46
C ARG A 451 4.30 6.58 -11.64
N MET A 452 4.44 7.38 -10.61
CA MET A 452 5.45 8.45 -10.55
C MET A 452 6.33 8.19 -9.34
N TYR A 453 7.59 7.82 -9.58
CA TYR A 453 8.58 7.62 -8.53
C TYR A 453 9.43 8.89 -8.37
N TRP A 454 9.54 9.36 -7.12
CA TRP A 454 10.13 10.64 -6.79
C TRP A 454 9.50 11.77 -7.63
N PRO A 455 8.17 11.98 -7.46
CA PRO A 455 7.51 13.08 -8.14
C PRO A 455 8.15 14.41 -7.69
N SER A 456 8.19 15.40 -8.62
CA SER A 456 8.74 16.71 -8.33
C SER A 456 8.03 17.35 -7.12
N GLU A 457 8.79 17.91 -6.20
CA GLU A 457 8.29 18.66 -5.05
C GLU A 457 8.14 20.15 -5.37
N THR A 458 8.66 20.59 -6.54
CA THR A 458 8.52 21.94 -7.08
C THR A 458 7.63 21.97 -8.31
N ASP A 459 7.08 23.12 -8.66
CA ASP A 459 6.19 23.28 -9.81
C ASP A 459 6.88 23.00 -11.16
N PRO A 460 6.21 22.26 -12.03
CA PRO A 460 4.89 21.64 -11.87
C PRO A 460 4.95 20.36 -11.04
N SER A 461 3.98 20.13 -10.15
CA SER A 461 3.98 18.99 -9.23
C SER A 461 2.58 18.41 -9.02
N ILE A 462 2.48 17.08 -9.03
CA ILE A 462 1.27 16.35 -8.64
C ILE A 462 1.01 16.45 -7.12
N LEU A 463 2.05 16.62 -6.32
CA LEU A 463 1.94 16.65 -4.86
C LEU A 463 1.18 17.87 -4.36
N ASN A 464 1.38 19.01 -4.99
CA ASN A 464 0.69 20.27 -4.64
C ASN A 464 -0.47 20.62 -5.59
N GLY A 465 -0.66 19.83 -6.69
CA GLY A 465 -1.75 20.00 -7.64
C GLY A 465 -1.50 21.03 -8.74
N THR A 466 -0.25 21.50 -8.91
CA THR A 466 0.11 22.39 -10.03
C THR A 466 0.36 21.65 -11.34
N TRP A 467 0.48 20.33 -11.29
CA TRP A 467 0.46 19.45 -12.45
C TRP A 467 -0.72 18.50 -12.35
N THR A 468 -1.48 18.37 -13.44
CA THR A 468 -2.65 17.50 -13.54
C THR A 468 -2.44 16.43 -14.60
N ILE A 469 -2.99 15.25 -14.36
CA ILE A 469 -2.86 14.12 -15.28
C ILE A 469 -3.82 14.34 -16.44
N PRO A 470 -3.36 14.30 -17.71
CA PRO A 470 -4.26 14.33 -18.85
C PRO A 470 -5.24 13.15 -18.85
N ALA A 471 -6.46 13.41 -19.27
CA ALA A 471 -7.43 12.34 -19.51
C ALA A 471 -7.03 11.48 -20.71
N ALA A 472 -7.36 10.19 -20.68
CA ALA A 472 -7.35 9.38 -21.89
C ALA A 472 -8.67 9.58 -22.63
N GLU A 473 -8.60 10.07 -23.88
CA GLU A 473 -9.76 10.44 -24.69
C GLU A 473 -10.07 9.35 -25.70
N LYS A 474 -11.34 8.92 -25.74
CA LYS A 474 -11.81 7.98 -26.76
C LYS A 474 -11.76 8.65 -28.14
N GLN A 475 -11.15 7.96 -29.08
CA GLN A 475 -11.11 8.35 -30.48
C GLN A 475 -12.39 7.88 -31.20
N SER A 476 -12.80 8.64 -32.20
CA SER A 476 -13.95 8.34 -33.06
C SER A 476 -13.72 7.13 -33.97
#